data_b31d6650f0e6e2e53c50c30ebbab085d
#
_entry.id   b31d6650f0e6e2e53c50c30ebbab085d
#
_cell.length_a   1.000
_cell.length_b   1.000
_cell.length_c   1.000
_cell.angle_alpha   90.00
_cell.angle_beta   90.00
_cell.angle_gamma   90.00
#
_symmetry.space_group_name_H-M   'P 1'
#
loop_
_entity.id
_entity.type
_entity.pdbx_description
1 polymer ?
#
loop_
_entity_poly.entity_id
_entity_poly.type
_entity_poly.pdbx_seq_one_letter_code
_entity_poly.pdbx_strand_id
1 'polypeptide(L)'
;TQVARFAGYDSVSRFNRELQKFFRCTPSALREQRGSPRAPGTLSLTLPVRPPYDFDWVFKYLRHRALNGVEAVQGHRYERQLPNRQGSVVVVREGQNLRVQIPMGTESIHGLLRRVVRVFDLNADGVSIHAHLVQQPLLKPWVNKAPCLRVPGAWNSFETAVRAILGQQVSVARGTALANAMIQRYGDGNFPTPEQLCDRDIAEIGMPGRRGRAISLLAREVYRGELELSDVCDQDQLSTRLMAVPGIGPWTVDYINLRVSKDPDAFPRNDWVVLKQLGTTPAKAAAQ
;
A
#
# COMPACT_ATOMS: atom_id res chain seq x y z
N THR A 1 -25.10 0.28 -21.44
CA THR A 1 -24.61 1.21 -22.49
C THR A 1 -24.45 2.62 -21.95
N GLN A 2 -25.42 3.19 -21.22
CA GLN A 2 -25.31 4.53 -20.62
C GLN A 2 -24.20 4.62 -19.56
N VAL A 3 -24.07 3.64 -18.67
CA VAL A 3 -23.04 3.61 -17.61
C VAL A 3 -21.63 3.68 -18.20
N ALA A 4 -21.35 3.00 -19.31
CA ALA A 4 -20.05 3.05 -19.96
C ALA A 4 -19.71 4.47 -20.46
N ARG A 5 -20.69 5.15 -21.08
CA ARG A 5 -20.52 6.53 -21.57
C ARG A 5 -20.34 7.53 -20.40
N PHE A 6 -21.13 7.43 -19.34
CA PHE A 6 -20.95 8.25 -18.13
C PHE A 6 -19.61 8.02 -17.44
N ALA A 7 -19.04 6.80 -17.57
CA ALA A 7 -17.72 6.48 -17.08
C ALA A 7 -16.59 6.88 -18.05
N GLY A 8 -16.88 7.62 -19.13
CA GLY A 8 -15.88 8.13 -20.07
C GLY A 8 -15.35 7.10 -21.07
N TYR A 9 -16.08 5.97 -21.28
CA TYR A 9 -15.67 4.95 -22.26
C TYR A 9 -16.41 5.11 -23.58
N ASP A 10 -15.67 5.16 -24.68
CA ASP A 10 -16.22 5.23 -26.05
C ASP A 10 -16.85 3.92 -26.49
N SER A 11 -16.50 2.80 -25.86
CA SER A 11 -16.95 1.45 -26.20
C SER A 11 -17.41 0.66 -24.97
N VAL A 12 -18.61 0.06 -25.10
CA VAL A 12 -19.13 -0.86 -24.05
C VAL A 12 -18.22 -2.07 -23.87
N SER A 13 -17.62 -2.57 -24.93
CA SER A 13 -16.69 -3.69 -24.89
C SER A 13 -15.42 -3.35 -24.10
N ARG A 14 -14.88 -2.15 -24.30
CA ARG A 14 -13.72 -1.66 -23.54
C ARG A 14 -14.08 -1.48 -22.06
N PHE A 15 -15.22 -0.85 -21.77
CA PHE A 15 -15.76 -0.72 -20.41
C PHE A 15 -15.91 -2.08 -19.73
N ASN A 16 -16.55 -3.06 -20.39
CA ASN A 16 -16.76 -4.40 -19.84
C ASN A 16 -15.43 -5.11 -19.57
N ARG A 17 -14.46 -5.00 -20.47
CA ARG A 17 -13.14 -5.59 -20.32
C ARG A 17 -12.37 -4.98 -19.14
N GLU A 18 -12.35 -3.66 -19.02
CA GLU A 18 -11.70 -2.98 -17.89
C GLU A 18 -12.41 -3.28 -16.57
N LEU A 19 -13.75 -3.30 -16.57
CA LEU A 19 -14.53 -3.67 -15.41
C LEU A 19 -14.26 -5.13 -15.01
N GLN A 20 -14.20 -6.04 -15.97
CA GLN A 20 -13.91 -7.45 -15.73
C GLN A 20 -12.47 -7.68 -15.25
N LYS A 21 -11.51 -6.92 -15.79
CA LYS A 21 -10.12 -6.92 -15.33
C LYS A 21 -10.01 -6.45 -13.89
N PHE A 22 -10.76 -5.40 -13.53
CA PHE A 22 -10.71 -4.78 -12.21
C PHE A 22 -11.50 -5.56 -11.16
N PHE A 23 -12.78 -5.89 -11.45
CA PHE A 23 -13.69 -6.57 -10.51
C PHE A 23 -13.69 -8.08 -10.66
N ARG A 24 -13.02 -8.64 -11.68
CA ARG A 24 -13.01 -10.08 -12.02
C ARG A 24 -14.39 -10.70 -12.15
N CYS A 25 -15.39 -9.89 -12.43
CA CYS A 25 -16.77 -10.31 -12.67
C CYS A 25 -17.41 -9.47 -13.76
N THR A 26 -18.51 -9.99 -14.32
CA THR A 26 -19.25 -9.28 -15.35
C THR A 26 -20.08 -8.12 -14.77
N PRO A 27 -20.46 -7.10 -15.57
CA PRO A 27 -21.39 -6.06 -15.14
C PRO A 27 -22.73 -6.60 -14.63
N SER A 28 -23.18 -7.74 -15.15
CA SER A 28 -24.42 -8.41 -14.70
C SER A 28 -24.24 -9.00 -13.32
N ALA A 29 -23.14 -9.74 -13.06
CA ALA A 29 -22.82 -10.26 -11.75
C ALA A 29 -22.68 -9.16 -10.69
N LEU A 30 -22.11 -7.99 -11.06
CA LEU A 30 -22.07 -6.82 -10.17
C LEU A 30 -23.47 -6.27 -9.84
N ARG A 31 -24.43 -6.35 -10.78
CA ARG A 31 -25.82 -5.91 -10.52
C ARG A 31 -26.55 -6.88 -9.60
N GLU A 32 -26.30 -8.18 -9.72
CA GLU A 32 -26.90 -9.24 -8.88
C GLU A 32 -26.45 -9.13 -7.44
N GLN A 33 -25.26 -8.59 -7.16
CA GLN A 33 -24.76 -8.31 -5.80
C GLN A 33 -25.55 -7.21 -5.05
N ARG A 34 -26.61 -6.63 -5.66
CA ARG A 34 -27.43 -5.56 -5.05
C ARG A 34 -28.23 -5.96 -3.82
N GLY A 35 -28.26 -7.22 -3.42
CA GLY A 35 -29.11 -7.73 -2.33
C GLY A 35 -28.59 -7.58 -0.91
N SER A 36 -27.39 -7.06 -0.68
CA SER A 36 -26.85 -6.88 0.69
C SER A 36 -27.36 -5.59 1.37
N PRO A 37 -27.69 -5.61 2.68
CA PRO A 37 -28.11 -4.42 3.40
C PRO A 37 -27.06 -3.31 3.28
N ARG A 38 -27.48 -2.14 2.85
CA ARG A 38 -26.63 -0.97 2.64
C ARG A 38 -26.90 0.06 3.72
N ALA A 39 -25.86 0.60 4.34
CA ALA A 39 -25.98 1.86 5.04
C ALA A 39 -26.38 2.96 4.04
N PRO A 40 -27.35 3.82 4.34
CA PRO A 40 -27.68 4.94 3.47
C PRO A 40 -26.44 5.75 3.12
N GLY A 41 -26.28 6.11 1.84
CA GLY A 41 -25.13 6.88 1.38
C GLY A 41 -23.81 6.10 1.25
N THR A 42 -23.84 4.76 1.20
CA THR A 42 -22.65 3.93 1.05
C THR A 42 -22.76 2.99 -0.17
N LEU A 43 -21.73 2.98 -1.00
CA LEU A 43 -21.54 1.98 -2.05
C LEU A 43 -20.87 0.74 -1.47
N SER A 44 -21.46 -0.44 -1.66
CA SER A 44 -20.88 -1.71 -1.25
C SER A 44 -20.54 -2.57 -2.47
N LEU A 45 -19.31 -3.04 -2.55
CA LEU A 45 -18.79 -3.85 -3.65
C LEU A 45 -18.02 -5.06 -3.09
N THR A 46 -18.13 -6.21 -3.75
CA THR A 46 -17.33 -7.39 -3.44
C THR A 46 -16.17 -7.49 -4.41
N LEU A 47 -14.95 -7.52 -3.87
CA LEU A 47 -13.72 -7.78 -4.63
C LEU A 47 -13.34 -9.25 -4.47
N PRO A 48 -13.24 -10.01 -5.58
CA PRO A 48 -12.77 -11.38 -5.53
C PRO A 48 -11.29 -11.42 -5.18
N VAL A 49 -10.94 -12.34 -4.31
CA VAL A 49 -9.55 -12.60 -3.91
C VAL A 49 -9.03 -13.82 -4.68
N ARG A 50 -7.83 -13.71 -5.24
CA ARG A 50 -7.20 -14.82 -5.95
C ARG A 50 -6.61 -15.81 -4.95
N PRO A 51 -7.09 -17.06 -4.88
CA PRO A 51 -6.55 -18.07 -3.98
C PRO A 51 -5.17 -18.59 -4.51
N PRO A 52 -4.32 -19.12 -3.62
CA PRO A 52 -4.44 -19.10 -2.15
C PRO A 52 -4.16 -17.72 -1.57
N TYR A 53 -4.79 -17.39 -0.41
CA TYR A 53 -4.64 -16.09 0.24
C TYR A 53 -4.72 -16.22 1.76
N ASP A 54 -3.73 -15.71 2.46
CA ASP A 54 -3.69 -15.69 3.92
C ASP A 54 -4.28 -14.37 4.46
N PHE A 55 -5.58 -14.40 4.75
CA PHE A 55 -6.29 -13.25 5.33
C PHE A 55 -5.74 -12.89 6.71
N ASP A 56 -5.46 -13.88 7.55
CA ASP A 56 -4.99 -13.65 8.92
C ASP A 56 -3.66 -12.89 8.92
N TRP A 57 -2.74 -13.29 8.05
CA TRP A 57 -1.47 -12.63 7.91
C TRP A 57 -1.61 -11.19 7.42
N VAL A 58 -2.41 -10.94 6.37
CA VAL A 58 -2.59 -9.59 5.81
C VAL A 58 -3.23 -8.66 6.83
N PHE A 59 -4.32 -9.07 7.49
CA PHE A 59 -4.96 -8.24 8.50
C PHE A 59 -4.08 -8.05 9.75
N LYS A 60 -3.29 -9.04 10.14
CA LYS A 60 -2.28 -8.92 11.19
C LYS A 60 -1.20 -7.91 10.81
N TYR A 61 -0.68 -7.97 9.59
CA TYR A 61 0.30 -7.01 9.08
C TYR A 61 -0.23 -5.57 9.13
N LEU A 62 -1.46 -5.34 8.65
CA LEU A 62 -2.11 -4.02 8.67
C LEU A 62 -2.34 -3.53 10.10
N ARG A 63 -2.79 -4.40 11.01
CA ARG A 63 -3.04 -4.06 12.42
C ARG A 63 -1.79 -3.54 13.13
N HIS A 64 -0.64 -4.21 12.95
CA HIS A 64 0.61 -3.79 13.59
C HIS A 64 1.15 -2.44 13.08
N ARG A 65 0.60 -1.95 11.98
CA ARG A 65 1.03 -0.72 11.31
C ARG A 65 -0.06 0.34 11.23
N ALA A 66 -1.23 0.06 11.78
CA ALA A 66 -2.37 0.97 11.74
C ALA A 66 -2.04 2.29 12.46
N LEU A 67 -2.42 3.39 11.85
CA LEU A 67 -2.19 4.74 12.33
C LEU A 67 -3.42 5.24 13.08
N ASN A 68 -3.23 5.68 14.31
CA ASN A 68 -4.31 6.14 15.20
C ASN A 68 -5.11 7.29 14.55
N GLY A 69 -6.44 7.17 14.55
CA GLY A 69 -7.34 8.15 13.95
C GLY A 69 -7.41 8.11 12.42
N VAL A 70 -6.47 7.42 11.75
CA VAL A 70 -6.42 7.28 10.29
C VAL A 70 -6.80 5.88 9.85
N GLU A 71 -6.33 4.87 10.57
CA GLU A 71 -6.59 3.46 10.28
C GLU A 71 -7.06 2.72 11.52
N ALA A 72 -7.99 1.78 11.33
CA ALA A 72 -8.39 0.83 12.37
C ALA A 72 -8.45 -0.59 11.78
N VAL A 73 -7.98 -1.59 12.54
CA VAL A 73 -8.05 -2.99 12.15
C VAL A 73 -8.53 -3.84 13.32
N GLN A 74 -9.72 -4.45 13.17
CA GLN A 74 -10.32 -5.32 14.17
C GLN A 74 -10.75 -6.64 13.51
N GLY A 75 -10.20 -7.76 13.98
CA GLY A 75 -10.42 -9.05 13.30
C GLY A 75 -10.03 -8.96 11.83
N HIS A 76 -10.96 -9.29 10.95
CA HIS A 76 -10.84 -9.17 9.50
C HIS A 76 -11.60 -7.94 8.94
N ARG A 77 -11.66 -6.86 9.69
CA ARG A 77 -12.18 -5.56 9.30
C ARG A 77 -11.05 -4.54 9.32
N TYR A 78 -10.80 -3.89 8.18
CA TYR A 78 -9.92 -2.74 8.02
C TYR A 78 -10.77 -1.51 7.72
N GLU A 79 -10.44 -0.41 8.33
CA GLU A 79 -11.08 0.89 8.10
C GLU A 79 -10.02 1.95 7.86
N ARG A 80 -10.23 2.80 6.86
CA ARG A 80 -9.35 3.92 6.54
C ARG A 80 -10.17 5.19 6.42
N GLN A 81 -9.84 6.18 7.24
CA GLN A 81 -10.44 7.51 7.16
C GLN A 81 -10.05 8.20 5.85
N LEU A 82 -11.03 8.86 5.23
CA LEU A 82 -10.80 9.70 4.06
C LEU A 82 -10.55 11.15 4.50
N PRO A 83 -9.74 11.91 3.72
CA PRO A 83 -9.53 13.33 3.98
C PRO A 83 -10.85 14.12 4.03
N ASN A 84 -10.81 15.32 4.64
CA ASN A 84 -11.92 16.26 4.66
C ASN A 84 -13.23 15.69 5.24
N ARG A 85 -13.15 14.75 6.19
CA ARG A 85 -14.31 14.10 6.82
C ARG A 85 -15.29 13.46 5.84
N GLN A 86 -14.81 12.99 4.71
CA GLN A 86 -15.62 12.28 3.70
C GLN A 86 -16.05 10.87 4.16
N GLY A 87 -15.83 10.51 5.42
CA GLY A 87 -16.11 9.19 5.98
C GLY A 87 -14.95 8.24 5.83
N SER A 88 -15.23 6.94 5.86
CA SER A 88 -14.22 5.88 5.83
C SER A 88 -14.46 4.89 4.71
N VAL A 89 -13.39 4.40 4.11
CA VAL A 89 -13.41 3.15 3.35
C VAL A 89 -13.29 2.00 4.33
N VAL A 90 -14.24 1.06 4.25
CA VAL A 90 -14.26 -0.13 5.11
C VAL A 90 -14.09 -1.37 4.25
N VAL A 91 -13.17 -2.25 4.65
CA VAL A 91 -12.91 -3.53 3.98
C VAL A 91 -13.11 -4.65 4.98
N VAL A 92 -13.98 -5.60 4.65
CA VAL A 92 -14.32 -6.73 5.52
C VAL A 92 -14.16 -8.02 4.72
N ARG A 93 -13.57 -9.05 5.35
CA ARG A 93 -13.56 -10.40 4.78
C ARG A 93 -14.98 -10.96 4.75
N GLU A 94 -15.38 -11.51 3.62
CA GLU A 94 -16.65 -12.19 3.41
C GLU A 94 -16.40 -13.51 2.68
N GLY A 95 -16.29 -14.59 3.44
CA GLY A 95 -15.85 -15.89 2.91
C GLY A 95 -14.44 -15.80 2.32
N GLN A 96 -14.32 -16.06 1.02
CA GLN A 96 -13.05 -15.96 0.27
C GLN A 96 -12.91 -14.64 -0.51
N ASN A 97 -13.74 -13.66 -0.22
CA ASN A 97 -13.73 -12.35 -0.86
C ASN A 97 -13.54 -11.22 0.15
N LEU A 98 -13.35 -10.00 -0.37
CA LEU A 98 -13.37 -8.77 0.42
C LEU A 98 -14.58 -7.93 0.02
N ARG A 99 -15.45 -7.60 0.99
CA ARG A 99 -16.46 -6.56 0.82
C ARG A 99 -15.84 -5.21 1.11
N VAL A 100 -15.98 -4.28 0.18
CA VAL A 100 -15.50 -2.90 0.28
C VAL A 100 -16.71 -1.97 0.34
N GLN A 101 -16.75 -1.13 1.36
CA GLN A 101 -17.75 -0.10 1.54
C GLN A 101 -17.10 1.26 1.37
N ILE A 102 -17.67 2.09 0.50
CA ILE A 102 -17.15 3.43 0.15
C ILE A 102 -18.28 4.43 0.35
N PRO A 103 -18.07 5.55 1.05
CA PRO A 103 -19.05 6.62 1.16
C PRO A 103 -19.43 7.17 -0.22
N MET A 104 -20.69 7.42 -0.45
CA MET A 104 -21.17 8.10 -1.66
C MET A 104 -20.74 9.57 -1.64
N GLY A 105 -20.44 10.10 -2.84
CA GLY A 105 -19.97 11.49 -2.96
C GLY A 105 -18.46 11.66 -2.83
N THR A 106 -17.68 10.57 -2.69
CA THR A 106 -16.23 10.63 -2.80
C THR A 106 -15.80 10.90 -4.25
N GLU A 107 -14.72 11.69 -4.43
CA GLU A 107 -14.29 12.17 -5.74
C GLU A 107 -13.90 11.05 -6.73
N SER A 108 -13.38 9.92 -6.24
CA SER A 108 -12.92 8.82 -7.10
C SER A 108 -13.10 7.45 -6.47
N ILE A 109 -14.26 6.85 -6.70
CA ILE A 109 -14.54 5.44 -6.32
C ILE A 109 -13.49 4.50 -6.92
N HIS A 110 -13.16 4.69 -8.20
CA HIS A 110 -12.14 3.87 -8.89
C HIS A 110 -10.77 4.01 -8.24
N GLY A 111 -10.36 5.24 -7.91
CA GLY A 111 -9.10 5.49 -7.21
C GLY A 111 -9.03 4.82 -5.83
N LEU A 112 -10.13 4.86 -5.07
CA LEU A 112 -10.22 4.20 -3.76
C LEU A 112 -10.15 2.67 -3.89
N LEU A 113 -10.84 2.09 -4.89
CA LEU A 113 -10.79 0.66 -5.15
C LEU A 113 -9.38 0.21 -5.57
N ARG A 114 -8.68 0.98 -6.41
CA ARG A 114 -7.27 0.70 -6.75
C ARG A 114 -6.37 0.69 -5.51
N ARG A 115 -6.58 1.61 -4.57
CA ARG A 115 -5.85 1.63 -3.30
C ARG A 115 -6.13 0.37 -2.47
N VAL A 116 -7.41 -0.05 -2.36
CA VAL A 116 -7.77 -1.31 -1.69
C VAL A 116 -7.09 -2.50 -2.35
N VAL A 117 -7.18 -2.62 -3.68
CA VAL A 117 -6.52 -3.70 -4.44
C VAL A 117 -5.02 -3.74 -4.17
N ARG A 118 -4.36 -2.57 -4.08
CA ARG A 118 -2.93 -2.46 -3.79
C ARG A 118 -2.61 -2.82 -2.34
N VAL A 119 -3.34 -2.28 -1.38
CA VAL A 119 -3.12 -2.53 0.06
C VAL A 119 -3.26 -4.02 0.39
N PHE A 120 -4.27 -4.68 -0.18
CA PHE A 120 -4.53 -6.10 0.02
C PHE A 120 -3.81 -7.02 -0.97
N ASP A 121 -3.02 -6.45 -1.90
CA ASP A 121 -2.26 -7.21 -2.90
C ASP A 121 -3.10 -8.23 -3.69
N LEU A 122 -4.29 -7.80 -4.12
CA LEU A 122 -5.28 -8.70 -4.73
C LEU A 122 -4.90 -9.16 -6.15
N ASN A 123 -3.98 -8.46 -6.82
CA ASN A 123 -3.56 -8.79 -8.19
C ASN A 123 -2.45 -9.84 -8.25
N ALA A 124 -1.75 -10.09 -7.15
CA ALA A 124 -0.64 -11.03 -7.12
C ALA A 124 -1.10 -12.46 -7.44
N ASP A 125 -0.36 -13.14 -8.32
CA ASP A 125 -0.52 -14.57 -8.59
C ASP A 125 0.32 -15.37 -7.62
N GLY A 126 -0.27 -15.67 -6.44
CA GLY A 126 0.42 -16.40 -5.39
C GLY A 126 0.89 -17.79 -5.80
N VAL A 127 0.20 -18.44 -6.74
CA VAL A 127 0.61 -19.76 -7.26
C VAL A 127 1.87 -19.65 -8.08
N SER A 128 1.91 -18.73 -9.04
CA SER A 128 3.09 -18.51 -9.90
C SER A 128 4.29 -18.00 -9.10
N ILE A 129 4.05 -17.07 -8.16
CA ILE A 129 5.10 -16.54 -7.26
C ILE A 129 5.69 -17.68 -6.41
N HIS A 130 4.84 -18.51 -5.80
CA HIS A 130 5.29 -19.67 -5.01
C HIS A 130 6.11 -20.64 -5.87
N ALA A 131 5.59 -21.00 -7.05
CA ALA A 131 6.26 -21.94 -7.95
C ALA A 131 7.64 -21.43 -8.41
N HIS A 132 7.80 -20.12 -8.55
CA HIS A 132 9.10 -19.50 -8.88
C HIS A 132 10.04 -19.49 -7.68
N LEU A 133 9.60 -18.95 -6.55
CA LEU A 133 10.46 -18.78 -5.38
C LEU A 133 10.92 -20.10 -4.74
N VAL A 134 10.13 -21.17 -4.83
CA VAL A 134 10.49 -22.50 -4.31
C VAL A 134 11.67 -23.12 -5.05
N GLN A 135 12.01 -22.63 -6.25
CA GLN A 135 13.19 -23.05 -7.00
C GLN A 135 14.50 -22.57 -6.35
N GLN A 136 14.42 -21.52 -5.54
CA GLN A 136 15.59 -20.96 -4.86
C GLN A 136 15.85 -21.71 -3.54
N PRO A 137 16.96 -22.44 -3.38
CA PRO A 137 17.23 -23.25 -2.20
C PRO A 137 17.17 -22.46 -0.89
N LEU A 138 17.64 -21.20 -0.90
CA LEU A 138 17.63 -20.31 0.25
C LEU A 138 16.21 -19.90 0.68
N LEU A 139 15.30 -19.71 -0.26
CA LEU A 139 13.93 -19.25 -0.02
C LEU A 139 12.95 -20.40 0.22
N LYS A 140 13.22 -21.57 -0.34
CA LYS A 140 12.34 -22.75 -0.30
C LYS A 140 11.76 -23.08 1.09
N PRO A 141 12.56 -23.11 2.18
CA PRO A 141 12.01 -23.41 3.52
C PRO A 141 11.00 -22.37 4.01
N TRP A 142 11.20 -21.09 3.65
CA TRP A 142 10.35 -19.98 4.04
C TRP A 142 9.06 -19.92 3.24
N VAL A 143 9.19 -20.10 1.92
CA VAL A 143 8.05 -20.08 1.00
C VAL A 143 7.12 -21.25 1.28
N ASN A 144 7.65 -22.44 1.61
CA ASN A 144 6.83 -23.59 1.97
C ASN A 144 6.08 -23.42 3.31
N LYS A 145 6.66 -22.66 4.25
CA LYS A 145 5.96 -22.32 5.51
C LYS A 145 4.80 -21.34 5.31
N ALA A 146 4.88 -20.49 4.29
CA ALA A 146 3.93 -19.44 4.06
C ALA A 146 3.58 -19.27 2.57
N PRO A 147 2.96 -20.30 1.95
CA PRO A 147 2.74 -20.34 0.50
C PRO A 147 1.71 -19.31 0.02
N CYS A 148 0.94 -18.73 0.94
CA CYS A 148 -0.15 -17.80 0.62
C CYS A 148 0.20 -16.34 0.92
N LEU A 149 1.47 -16.03 1.20
CA LEU A 149 1.89 -14.67 1.54
C LEU A 149 1.57 -13.67 0.43
N ARG A 150 1.21 -12.49 0.87
CA ARG A 150 1.01 -11.31 0.04
C ARG A 150 1.95 -10.20 0.50
N VAL A 151 2.24 -9.27 -0.40
CA VAL A 151 3.01 -8.06 -0.10
C VAL A 151 2.06 -6.87 -0.04
N PRO A 152 1.50 -6.53 1.15
CA PRO A 152 0.61 -5.39 1.26
C PRO A 152 1.29 -4.12 0.74
N GLY A 153 0.61 -3.40 -0.15
CA GLY A 153 1.15 -2.20 -0.77
C GLY A 153 0.73 -0.91 -0.07
N ALA A 154 1.00 0.19 -0.73
CA ALA A 154 0.75 1.53 -0.24
C ALA A 154 -0.72 1.94 -0.42
N TRP A 155 -1.32 2.55 0.61
CA TRP A 155 -2.54 3.35 0.45
C TRP A 155 -2.25 4.66 -0.28
N ASN A 156 -1.19 5.32 0.15
CA ASN A 156 -0.65 6.54 -0.44
C ASN A 156 0.87 6.39 -0.55
N SER A 157 1.43 6.75 -1.70
CA SER A 157 2.85 6.55 -2.00
C SER A 157 3.75 7.43 -1.14
N PHE A 158 3.39 8.71 -0.96
CA PHE A 158 4.13 9.64 -0.12
C PHE A 158 4.12 9.20 1.37
N GLU A 159 2.94 8.83 1.89
CA GLU A 159 2.83 8.26 3.24
C GLU A 159 3.77 7.06 3.40
N THR A 160 3.80 6.15 2.44
CA THR A 160 4.63 4.94 2.50
C THR A 160 6.11 5.29 2.47
N ALA A 161 6.54 6.25 1.65
CA ALA A 161 7.92 6.71 1.60
C ALA A 161 8.34 7.37 2.92
N VAL A 162 7.51 8.23 3.50
CA VAL A 162 7.76 8.83 4.81
C VAL A 162 7.83 7.74 5.90
N ARG A 163 6.91 6.77 5.90
CA ARG A 163 6.93 5.65 6.86
C ARG A 163 8.17 4.77 6.72
N ALA A 164 8.71 4.60 5.51
CA ALA A 164 9.99 3.92 5.30
C ALA A 164 11.14 4.65 5.98
N ILE A 165 11.21 5.98 5.88
CA ILE A 165 12.23 6.79 6.58
C ILE A 165 12.04 6.74 8.10
N LEU A 166 10.80 6.84 8.59
CA LEU A 166 10.49 6.70 10.02
C LEU A 166 10.88 5.33 10.58
N GLY A 167 10.81 4.28 9.75
CA GLY A 167 11.14 2.90 10.09
C GLY A 167 12.63 2.56 10.04
N GLN A 168 13.50 3.46 9.56
CA GLN A 168 14.94 3.19 9.50
C GLN A 168 15.52 2.89 10.89
N GLN A 169 16.15 1.71 11.02
CA GLN A 169 16.87 1.29 12.25
C GLN A 169 16.03 1.30 13.54
N VAL A 170 14.71 1.12 13.42
CA VAL A 170 13.81 1.03 14.58
C VAL A 170 12.82 -0.12 14.41
N SER A 171 12.19 -0.56 15.50
CA SER A 171 11.11 -1.55 15.43
C SER A 171 9.88 -0.99 14.71
N VAL A 172 9.03 -1.88 14.18
CA VAL A 172 7.75 -1.50 13.57
C VAL A 172 6.90 -0.67 14.53
N ALA A 173 6.83 -1.06 15.81
CA ALA A 173 6.08 -0.33 16.84
C ALA A 173 6.63 1.10 17.02
N ARG A 174 7.95 1.30 17.06
CA ARG A 174 8.55 2.63 17.17
C ARG A 174 8.30 3.47 15.90
N GLY A 175 8.44 2.90 14.72
CA GLY A 175 8.13 3.60 13.46
C GLY A 175 6.66 4.03 13.39
N THR A 176 5.73 3.17 13.83
CA THR A 176 4.30 3.51 13.92
C THR A 176 4.03 4.61 14.96
N ALA A 177 4.70 4.56 16.12
CA ALA A 177 4.59 5.62 17.13
C ALA A 177 5.07 6.98 16.61
N LEU A 178 6.18 7.03 15.87
CA LEU A 178 6.66 8.25 15.22
C LEU A 178 5.68 8.77 14.16
N ALA A 179 5.08 7.89 13.36
CA ALA A 179 4.06 8.27 12.39
C ALA A 179 2.80 8.85 13.08
N ASN A 180 2.37 8.28 14.21
CA ASN A 180 1.28 8.83 15.01
C ASN A 180 1.61 10.20 15.59
N ALA A 181 2.82 10.40 16.11
CA ALA A 181 3.29 11.71 16.58
C ALA A 181 3.30 12.76 15.44
N MET A 182 3.69 12.34 14.23
CA MET A 182 3.66 13.20 13.03
C MET A 182 2.23 13.60 12.66
N ILE A 183 1.27 12.68 12.68
CA ILE A 183 -0.15 12.96 12.43
C ILE A 183 -0.69 13.97 13.46
N GLN A 184 -0.39 13.77 14.73
CA GLN A 184 -0.82 14.67 15.80
C GLN A 184 -0.24 16.08 15.66
N ARG A 185 1.02 16.18 15.22
CA ARG A 185 1.76 17.45 15.14
C ARG A 185 1.45 18.24 13.87
N TYR A 186 1.25 17.57 12.72
CA TYR A 186 1.21 18.22 11.41
C TYR A 186 -0.01 17.82 10.56
N GLY A 187 -0.83 16.86 10.97
CA GLY A 187 -1.70 16.14 10.03
C GLY A 187 -3.20 16.39 10.14
N ASP A 188 -3.72 17.37 10.85
CA ASP A 188 -5.16 17.72 10.91
C ASP A 188 -6.11 16.49 10.92
N GLY A 189 -5.74 15.43 11.65
CA GLY A 189 -6.51 14.18 11.74
C GLY A 189 -6.28 13.18 10.60
N ASN A 190 -5.39 13.49 9.66
CA ASN A 190 -4.95 12.59 8.58
C ASN A 190 -3.42 12.53 8.53
N PHE A 191 -2.89 11.63 7.70
CA PHE A 191 -1.45 11.64 7.42
C PHE A 191 -1.08 12.96 6.71
N PRO A 192 -0.02 13.67 7.17
CA PRO A 192 0.33 14.97 6.62
C PRO A 192 0.65 14.93 5.12
N THR A 193 0.26 15.99 4.42
CA THR A 193 0.58 16.18 3.00
C THR A 193 2.04 16.60 2.80
N PRO A 194 2.58 16.48 1.57
CA PRO A 194 3.90 17.03 1.24
C PRO A 194 4.04 18.51 1.60
N GLU A 195 3.01 19.31 1.32
CA GLU A 195 2.98 20.74 1.66
C GLU A 195 3.12 21.00 3.16
N GLN A 196 2.44 20.18 3.99
CA GLN A 196 2.49 20.32 5.45
C GLN A 196 3.85 19.96 6.05
N LEU A 197 4.70 19.17 5.35
CA LEU A 197 5.97 18.68 5.85
C LEU A 197 7.20 19.35 5.23
N CYS A 198 7.10 19.99 4.06
CA CYS A 198 8.25 20.43 3.25
C CYS A 198 9.19 21.41 3.96
N ASP A 199 8.71 22.23 4.89
CA ASP A 199 9.50 23.25 5.58
C ASP A 199 9.44 23.11 7.12
N ARG A 200 9.19 21.88 7.61
CA ARG A 200 9.09 21.60 9.05
C ARG A 200 10.36 20.97 9.61
N ASP A 201 10.64 21.27 10.87
CA ASP A 201 11.62 20.49 11.65
C ASP A 201 10.96 19.21 12.18
N ILE A 202 11.03 18.16 11.38
CA ILE A 202 10.40 16.88 11.72
C ILE A 202 11.10 16.18 12.90
N ALA A 203 12.30 16.61 13.30
CA ALA A 203 13.01 16.05 14.47
C ALA A 203 12.23 16.27 15.77
N GLU A 204 11.39 17.30 15.86
CA GLU A 204 10.56 17.62 17.03
C GLU A 204 9.65 16.46 17.49
N ILE A 205 9.32 15.51 16.60
CA ILE A 205 8.53 14.33 17.00
C ILE A 205 9.32 13.25 17.75
N GLY A 206 10.57 13.51 18.12
CA GLY A 206 11.43 12.60 18.87
C GLY A 206 12.20 11.61 18.00
N MET A 207 12.73 12.07 16.88
CA MET A 207 13.59 11.31 15.98
C MET A 207 14.91 12.03 15.71
N PRO A 208 15.98 11.34 15.24
CA PRO A 208 17.22 11.99 14.86
C PRO A 208 17.04 13.05 13.76
N GLY A 209 17.65 14.22 13.91
CA GLY A 209 17.52 15.35 12.99
C GLY A 209 17.84 15.01 11.52
N ARG A 210 18.80 14.08 11.28
CA ARG A 210 19.10 13.61 9.91
C ARG A 210 17.88 12.96 9.22
N ARG A 211 17.11 12.15 9.95
CA ARG A 211 15.89 11.52 9.40
C ARG A 211 14.76 12.54 9.22
N GLY A 212 14.60 13.47 10.15
CA GLY A 212 13.64 14.56 10.04
C GLY A 212 13.90 15.40 8.79
N ARG A 213 15.18 15.76 8.55
CA ARG A 213 15.60 16.48 7.35
C ARG A 213 15.32 15.68 6.06
N ALA A 214 15.56 14.38 6.05
CA ALA A 214 15.25 13.54 4.88
C ALA A 214 13.76 13.57 4.53
N ILE A 215 12.87 13.55 5.52
CA ILE A 215 11.42 13.65 5.31
C ILE A 215 11.05 15.02 4.76
N SER A 216 11.58 16.11 5.33
CA SER A 216 11.30 17.48 4.86
C SER A 216 11.79 17.71 3.42
N LEU A 217 12.96 17.17 3.06
CA LEU A 217 13.49 17.24 1.70
C LEU A 217 12.64 16.41 0.72
N LEU A 218 12.30 15.16 1.06
CA LEU A 218 11.40 14.33 0.27
C LEU A 218 10.06 15.03 0.03
N ALA A 219 9.50 15.62 1.09
CA ALA A 219 8.23 16.34 1.02
C ALA A 219 8.31 17.54 0.07
N ARG A 220 9.44 18.27 0.10
CA ARG A 220 9.69 19.40 -0.79
C ARG A 220 9.77 18.99 -2.27
N GLU A 221 10.52 17.93 -2.58
CA GLU A 221 10.63 17.40 -3.94
C GLU A 221 9.27 16.98 -4.51
N VAL A 222 8.46 16.28 -3.66
CA VAL A 222 7.11 15.86 -4.06
C VAL A 222 6.16 17.06 -4.20
N TYR A 223 6.20 18.03 -3.28
CA TYR A 223 5.34 19.21 -3.33
C TYR A 223 5.62 20.07 -4.57
N ARG A 224 6.88 20.18 -4.97
CA ARG A 224 7.28 20.91 -6.19
C ARG A 224 7.03 20.14 -7.49
N GLY A 225 6.58 18.89 -7.42
CA GLY A 225 6.42 18.04 -8.59
C GLY A 225 7.73 17.57 -9.21
N GLU A 226 8.85 17.76 -8.52
CA GLU A 226 10.19 17.33 -8.96
C GLU A 226 10.39 15.83 -8.77
N LEU A 227 9.64 15.22 -7.84
CA LEU A 227 9.63 13.79 -7.59
C LEU A 227 8.19 13.25 -7.62
N GLU A 228 7.88 12.43 -8.60
CA GLU A 228 6.61 11.70 -8.68
C GLU A 228 6.74 10.32 -8.05
N LEU A 229 5.92 10.07 -7.01
CA LEU A 229 5.81 8.77 -6.35
C LEU A 229 4.57 8.04 -6.87
N SER A 230 4.69 7.37 -8.00
CA SER A 230 3.57 6.63 -8.61
C SER A 230 3.96 5.19 -8.98
N ASP A 231 2.93 4.36 -9.22
CA ASP A 231 3.09 2.98 -9.68
C ASP A 231 3.30 2.86 -11.19
N VAL A 232 3.30 4.00 -11.90
CA VAL A 232 3.49 4.09 -13.36
C VAL A 232 4.75 4.85 -13.77
N CYS A 233 5.54 5.37 -12.80
CA CYS A 233 6.80 6.03 -13.12
C CYS A 233 7.89 5.02 -13.50
N ASP A 234 8.89 5.52 -14.23
CA ASP A 234 10.12 4.79 -14.50
C ASP A 234 10.85 4.51 -13.17
N GLN A 235 11.05 3.22 -12.85
CA GLN A 235 11.58 2.77 -11.57
C GLN A 235 13.06 3.15 -11.39
N ASP A 236 13.84 3.14 -12.47
CA ASP A 236 15.26 3.52 -12.42
C ASP A 236 15.39 5.02 -12.14
N GLN A 237 14.55 5.84 -12.79
CA GLN A 237 14.49 7.26 -12.51
C GLN A 237 14.02 7.55 -11.09
N LEU A 238 12.98 6.86 -10.62
CA LEU A 238 12.49 6.98 -9.25
C LEU A 238 13.58 6.63 -8.25
N SER A 239 14.25 5.51 -8.43
CA SER A 239 15.34 5.04 -7.57
C SER A 239 16.49 6.04 -7.53
N THR A 240 16.90 6.57 -8.68
CA THR A 240 17.96 7.59 -8.80
C THR A 240 17.58 8.87 -8.06
N ARG A 241 16.36 9.37 -8.24
CA ARG A 241 15.89 10.57 -7.55
C ARG A 241 15.75 10.39 -6.05
N LEU A 242 15.23 9.24 -5.60
CA LEU A 242 15.15 8.90 -4.18
C LEU A 242 16.54 8.85 -3.54
N MET A 243 17.51 8.23 -4.20
CA MET A 243 18.92 8.15 -3.72
C MET A 243 19.59 9.54 -3.64
N ALA A 244 19.15 10.49 -4.44
CA ALA A 244 19.67 11.87 -4.38
C ALA A 244 19.20 12.63 -3.13
N VAL A 245 18.12 12.18 -2.46
CA VAL A 245 17.64 12.80 -1.22
C VAL A 245 18.54 12.41 -0.04
N PRO A 246 19.24 13.34 0.61
CA PRO A 246 20.10 13.06 1.75
C PRO A 246 19.36 12.33 2.89
N GLY A 247 19.84 11.15 3.25
CA GLY A 247 19.24 10.32 4.29
C GLY A 247 18.32 9.20 3.77
N ILE A 248 18.09 9.14 2.46
CA ILE A 248 17.47 8.00 1.79
C ILE A 248 18.60 7.12 1.22
N GLY A 249 18.68 5.89 1.70
CA GLY A 249 19.66 4.91 1.25
C GLY A 249 19.02 3.75 0.48
N PRO A 250 19.84 2.79 -0.04
CA PRO A 250 19.37 1.69 -0.86
C PRO A 250 18.22 0.89 -0.24
N TRP A 251 18.30 0.57 1.07
CA TRP A 251 17.22 -0.13 1.75
C TRP A 251 15.87 0.61 1.68
N THR A 252 15.90 1.92 1.83
CA THR A 252 14.67 2.75 1.79
C THR A 252 14.11 2.79 0.38
N VAL A 253 14.97 2.88 -0.63
CA VAL A 253 14.58 2.84 -2.05
C VAL A 253 13.96 1.48 -2.39
N ASP A 254 14.63 0.38 -2.05
CA ASP A 254 14.13 -0.98 -2.28
C ASP A 254 12.77 -1.20 -1.59
N TYR A 255 12.62 -0.69 -0.36
CA TYR A 255 11.35 -0.78 0.38
C TYR A 255 10.22 0.03 -0.30
N ILE A 256 10.53 1.23 -0.80
CA ILE A 256 9.56 2.06 -1.54
C ILE A 256 9.17 1.36 -2.85
N ASN A 257 10.13 0.85 -3.62
CA ASN A 257 9.87 0.13 -4.86
C ASN A 257 8.99 -1.10 -4.62
N LEU A 258 9.29 -1.89 -3.59
CA LEU A 258 8.49 -3.05 -3.21
C LEU A 258 7.04 -2.69 -2.87
N ARG A 259 6.79 -1.56 -2.20
CA ARG A 259 5.46 -1.22 -1.64
C ARG A 259 4.66 -0.25 -2.51
N VAL A 260 5.32 0.64 -3.22
CA VAL A 260 4.70 1.69 -4.06
C VAL A 260 4.62 1.23 -5.51
N SER A 261 5.75 0.94 -6.12
CA SER A 261 5.80 0.54 -7.54
C SER A 261 5.37 -0.90 -7.76
N LYS A 262 5.37 -1.74 -6.71
CA LYS A 262 5.12 -3.18 -6.82
C LYS A 262 6.11 -3.88 -7.76
N ASP A 263 7.33 -3.39 -7.77
CA ASP A 263 8.43 -4.00 -8.50
C ASP A 263 8.66 -5.43 -8.00
N PRO A 264 8.50 -6.45 -8.85
CA PRO A 264 8.68 -7.84 -8.45
C PRO A 264 10.14 -8.18 -8.10
N ASP A 265 11.09 -7.39 -8.61
CA ASP A 265 12.53 -7.60 -8.40
C ASP A 265 13.08 -6.74 -7.24
N ALA A 266 12.23 -5.87 -6.67
CA ALA A 266 12.63 -5.07 -5.50
C ALA A 266 12.85 -5.95 -4.28
N PHE A 267 14.10 -6.05 -3.86
CA PHE A 267 14.50 -6.80 -2.68
C PHE A 267 15.35 -5.92 -1.75
N PRO A 268 14.94 -5.70 -0.49
CA PRO A 268 15.69 -4.90 0.47
C PRO A 268 16.97 -5.62 0.93
N ARG A 269 17.94 -5.71 0.02
CA ARG A 269 19.20 -6.48 0.14
C ARG A 269 20.04 -6.16 1.36
N ASN A 270 19.83 -4.99 1.95
CA ASN A 270 20.52 -4.52 3.14
C ASN A 270 19.65 -4.59 4.41
N ASP A 271 18.49 -5.28 4.35
CA ASP A 271 17.66 -5.47 5.53
C ASP A 271 18.31 -6.46 6.50
N TRP A 272 18.74 -5.93 7.65
CA TRP A 272 19.45 -6.74 8.65
C TRP A 272 18.61 -7.92 9.17
N VAL A 273 17.29 -7.74 9.32
CA VAL A 273 16.40 -8.81 9.81
C VAL A 273 16.28 -9.90 8.76
N VAL A 274 16.09 -9.53 7.49
CA VAL A 274 16.02 -10.47 6.38
C VAL A 274 17.32 -11.23 6.24
N LEU A 275 18.46 -10.53 6.20
CA LEU A 275 19.78 -11.16 6.07
C LEU A 275 20.09 -12.12 7.23
N LYS A 276 19.78 -11.73 8.46
CA LYS A 276 19.94 -12.57 9.64
C LYS A 276 19.08 -13.83 9.56
N GLN A 277 17.83 -13.72 9.13
CA GLN A 277 16.92 -14.86 8.99
C GLN A 277 17.36 -15.82 7.87
N LEU A 278 17.89 -15.28 6.79
CA LEU A 278 18.39 -16.07 5.67
C LEU A 278 19.81 -16.64 5.89
N GLY A 279 20.50 -16.20 6.96
CA GLY A 279 21.89 -16.61 7.24
C GLY A 279 22.87 -16.22 6.12
N THR A 280 22.64 -15.07 5.47
CA THR A 280 23.39 -14.63 4.29
C THR A 280 23.93 -13.20 4.41
N THR A 281 24.71 -12.77 3.43
CA THR A 281 25.24 -11.40 3.32
C THR A 281 24.54 -10.64 2.20
N PRO A 282 24.60 -9.27 2.19
CA PRO A 282 23.98 -8.47 1.13
C PRO A 282 24.42 -8.87 -0.28
N ALA A 283 25.71 -9.14 -0.48
CA ALA A 283 26.25 -9.53 -1.78
C ALA A 283 25.71 -10.89 -2.27
N LYS A 284 25.60 -11.88 -1.36
CA LYS A 284 25.03 -13.18 -1.70
C LYS A 284 23.53 -13.14 -1.90
N ALA A 285 22.82 -12.29 -1.15
CA ALA A 285 21.39 -12.12 -1.32
C ALA A 285 21.01 -11.42 -2.64
N ALA A 286 21.87 -10.56 -3.17
CA ALA A 286 21.65 -9.86 -4.43
C ALA A 286 21.97 -10.73 -5.67
N ALA A 287 22.70 -11.83 -5.49
CA ALA A 287 23.10 -12.73 -6.58
C ALA A 287 22.13 -13.90 -6.81
N GLN A 288 21.07 -13.99 -6.01
CA GLN A 288 20.02 -15.01 -6.07
C GLN A 288 18.66 -14.42 -6.48
#